data_30cabd66ec276aada8f81762b3098e65
#
_entry.id   30cabd66ec276aada8f81762b3098e65
#
_cell.length_a   1.000
_cell.length_b   1.000
_cell.length_c   1.000
_cell.angle_alpha   90.00
_cell.angle_beta   90.00
_cell.angle_gamma   90.00
#
_symmetry.space_group_name_H-M   'P 1'
#
loop_
_entity.id
_entity.type
_entity.pdbx_description
1 polymer ?
#
loop_
_entity_poly.entity_id
_entity_poly.type
_entity_poly.pdbx_seq_one_letter_code
_entity_poly.pdbx_strand_id
1 'polypeptide(L)'
;VHDVPVPKGGGVPVFLGSVAAMMVFLPLDGHLIAIILAGLLLVSVGVWDDASDISPILRLLVNFLAAGIVIGAGIGIAYITNPFGSGVIHLNQPQLSFNFLGEQRSIWLLADLLALLWIPFMINAVNWSSGLDGQIAGVVPIAAATIGILSFRFSADVTQWPVAIAAFSLAGAFLGYLPYSFYPQKSMPGYGGAGYAGFMLAVLAILSTTKVGTAMVVLGVPLIDAVYVGVSRI
;
A
#
# COMPACT_ATOMS: atom_id res chain seq x y z
N VAL A 1 -17.55 19.33 -6.83
CA VAL A 1 -16.99 20.59 -7.26
C VAL A 1 -17.04 21.50 -6.06
N HIS A 2 -15.89 21.97 -5.59
CA HIS A 2 -15.79 22.82 -4.40
C HIS A 2 -15.91 24.29 -4.81
N ASP A 3 -16.68 25.06 -4.05
CA ASP A 3 -16.83 26.51 -4.26
C ASP A 3 -15.58 27.30 -3.82
N VAL A 4 -14.71 26.67 -3.04
CA VAL A 4 -13.44 27.22 -2.54
C VAL A 4 -12.30 26.29 -2.90
N PRO A 5 -11.11 26.79 -3.28
CA PRO A 5 -9.94 25.95 -3.53
C PRO A 5 -9.55 25.14 -2.29
N VAL A 6 -9.50 23.82 -2.41
CA VAL A 6 -9.09 22.91 -1.33
C VAL A 6 -7.63 22.52 -1.55
N PRO A 7 -6.74 22.76 -0.56
CA PRO A 7 -5.33 22.44 -0.71
C PRO A 7 -5.11 20.93 -0.80
N LYS A 8 -4.26 20.51 -1.73
CA LYS A 8 -3.72 19.16 -1.82
C LYS A 8 -2.45 19.06 -0.96
N GLY A 9 -2.18 17.93 -0.39
CA GLY A 9 -0.97 17.73 0.43
C GLY A 9 -1.21 16.97 1.73
N GLY A 10 -2.43 16.48 1.96
CA GLY A 10 -2.76 15.64 3.12
C GLY A 10 -1.96 14.34 3.21
N GLY A 11 -1.31 13.92 2.12
CA GLY A 11 -0.40 12.77 2.11
C GLY A 11 0.82 12.94 3.01
N VAL A 12 1.37 14.16 3.12
CA VAL A 12 2.57 14.42 3.95
C VAL A 12 2.31 14.14 5.44
N PRO A 13 1.30 14.75 6.11
CA PRO A 13 1.04 14.46 7.51
C PRO A 13 0.64 13.02 7.77
N VAL A 14 -0.08 12.37 6.87
CA VAL A 14 -0.41 10.94 6.99
C VAL A 14 0.85 10.07 6.94
N PHE A 15 1.74 10.32 5.98
CA PHE A 15 3.03 9.64 5.89
C PHE A 15 3.85 9.83 7.16
N LEU A 16 4.07 11.08 7.58
CA LEU A 16 4.86 11.38 8.77
C LEU A 16 4.27 10.76 10.04
N GLY A 17 2.94 10.83 10.21
CA GLY A 17 2.25 10.24 11.37
C GLY A 17 2.36 8.73 11.41
N SER A 18 2.16 8.04 10.27
CA SER A 18 2.27 6.59 10.20
C SER A 18 3.72 6.11 10.38
N VAL A 19 4.69 6.78 9.76
CA VAL A 19 6.12 6.46 9.91
C VAL A 19 6.58 6.70 11.33
N ALA A 20 6.23 7.83 11.95
CA ALA A 20 6.57 8.11 13.35
C ALA A 20 6.03 7.01 14.29
N ALA A 21 4.79 6.59 14.11
CA ALA A 21 4.22 5.50 14.89
C ALA A 21 4.97 4.17 14.64
N MET A 22 5.25 3.81 13.38
CA MET A 22 6.03 2.61 13.06
C MET A 22 7.43 2.65 13.70
N MET A 23 8.13 3.77 13.63
CA MET A 23 9.48 3.91 14.20
C MET A 23 9.52 3.81 15.74
N VAL A 24 8.42 4.16 16.41
CA VAL A 24 8.31 4.03 17.89
C VAL A 24 8.11 2.58 18.32
N PHE A 25 7.33 1.80 17.55
CA PHE A 25 6.88 0.48 17.97
C PHE A 25 7.57 -0.69 17.24
N LEU A 26 8.28 -0.43 16.15
CA LEU A 26 8.94 -1.46 15.34
C LEU A 26 10.46 -1.26 15.34
N PRO A 27 11.24 -2.35 15.32
CA PRO A 27 12.67 -2.28 15.08
C PRO A 27 12.94 -1.80 13.65
N LEU A 28 14.00 -1.00 13.48
CA LEU A 28 14.47 -0.55 12.16
C LEU A 28 15.21 -1.71 11.47
N ASP A 29 14.47 -2.58 10.84
CA ASP A 29 14.98 -3.65 9.99
C ASP A 29 14.96 -3.28 8.50
N GLY A 30 15.51 -4.16 7.65
CA GLY A 30 15.57 -3.92 6.21
C GLY A 30 14.20 -3.76 5.55
N HIS A 31 13.16 -4.46 6.04
CA HIS A 31 11.80 -4.34 5.51
C HIS A 31 11.19 -2.98 5.84
N LEU A 32 11.29 -2.54 7.10
CA LEU A 32 10.75 -1.25 7.53
C LEU A 32 11.45 -0.10 6.81
N ILE A 33 12.79 -0.16 6.69
CA ILE A 33 13.56 0.85 5.95
C ILE A 33 13.11 0.92 4.49
N ALA A 34 12.92 -0.21 3.82
CA ALA A 34 12.45 -0.24 2.43
C ALA A 34 11.03 0.33 2.29
N ILE A 35 10.12 0.03 3.22
CA ILE A 35 8.76 0.59 3.25
C ILE A 35 8.80 2.11 3.42
N ILE A 36 9.63 2.61 4.34
CA ILE A 36 9.78 4.06 4.57
C ILE A 36 10.35 4.75 3.33
N LEU A 37 11.41 4.20 2.72
CA LEU A 37 12.03 4.78 1.53
C LEU A 37 11.08 4.79 0.32
N ALA A 38 10.37 3.70 0.08
CA ALA A 38 9.38 3.62 -0.98
C ALA A 38 8.20 4.58 -0.73
N GLY A 39 7.72 4.67 0.51
CA GLY A 39 6.67 5.61 0.91
C GLY A 39 7.12 7.07 0.76
N LEU A 40 8.34 7.39 1.16
CA LEU A 40 8.93 8.73 0.99
C LEU A 40 9.03 9.11 -0.48
N LEU A 41 9.47 8.18 -1.33
CA LEU A 41 9.52 8.38 -2.79
C LEU A 41 8.13 8.71 -3.34
N LEU A 42 7.12 7.90 -3.00
CA LEU A 42 5.75 8.09 -3.49
C LEU A 42 5.15 9.42 -3.02
N VAL A 43 5.33 9.77 -1.75
CA VAL A 43 4.79 11.04 -1.20
C VAL A 43 5.53 12.23 -1.78
N SER A 44 6.86 12.18 -1.94
CA SER A 44 7.65 13.28 -2.51
C SER A 44 7.27 13.56 -3.96
N VAL A 45 7.19 12.49 -4.78
CA VAL A 45 6.75 12.63 -6.17
C VAL A 45 5.27 12.99 -6.25
N GLY A 46 4.44 12.51 -5.31
CA GLY A 46 3.03 12.88 -5.23
C GLY A 46 2.82 14.37 -4.91
N VAL A 47 3.61 14.95 -4.02
CA VAL A 47 3.59 16.41 -3.77
C VAL A 47 4.03 17.18 -5.00
N TRP A 48 5.04 16.70 -5.70
CA TRP A 48 5.45 17.31 -6.98
C TRP A 48 4.34 17.21 -8.03
N ASP A 49 3.67 16.06 -8.13
CA ASP A 49 2.53 15.87 -9.01
C ASP A 49 1.35 16.80 -8.70
N ASP A 50 1.01 16.94 -7.42
CA ASP A 50 -0.06 17.84 -6.96
C ASP A 50 0.23 19.32 -7.26
N ALA A 51 1.52 19.69 -7.39
CA ALA A 51 1.96 21.04 -7.71
C ALA A 51 2.12 21.30 -9.22
N SER A 52 2.51 20.29 -10.02
CA SER A 52 3.00 20.48 -11.39
C SER A 52 2.34 19.57 -12.44
N ASP A 53 1.42 18.69 -12.03
CA ASP A 53 0.71 17.72 -12.89
C ASP A 53 1.66 16.97 -13.83
N ILE A 54 2.47 16.08 -13.25
CA ILE A 54 3.47 15.29 -13.97
C ILE A 54 2.84 14.24 -14.89
N SER A 55 3.60 13.78 -15.89
CA SER A 55 3.08 12.82 -16.86
C SER A 55 2.65 11.49 -16.22
N PRO A 56 1.56 10.85 -16.71
CA PRO A 56 1.09 9.55 -16.21
C PRO A 56 2.16 8.45 -16.30
N ILE A 57 3.05 8.52 -17.30
CA ILE A 57 4.14 7.56 -17.48
C ILE A 57 5.14 7.67 -16.31
N LEU A 58 5.49 8.90 -15.92
CA LEU A 58 6.40 9.13 -14.79
C LEU A 58 5.78 8.62 -13.48
N ARG A 59 4.48 8.89 -13.24
CA ARG A 59 3.74 8.33 -12.08
C ARG A 59 3.84 6.81 -12.06
N LEU A 60 3.61 6.15 -13.19
CA LEU A 60 3.67 4.70 -13.30
C LEU A 60 5.09 4.16 -13.05
N LEU A 61 6.12 4.80 -13.60
CA LEU A 61 7.52 4.42 -13.37
C LEU A 61 7.90 4.53 -11.89
N VAL A 62 7.46 5.59 -11.21
CA VAL A 62 7.68 5.77 -9.77
C VAL A 62 6.97 4.69 -8.95
N ASN A 63 5.76 4.29 -9.34
CA ASN A 63 5.03 3.20 -8.69
C ASN A 63 5.77 1.86 -8.82
N PHE A 64 6.33 1.57 -10.00
CA PHE A 64 7.17 0.39 -10.21
C PHE A 64 8.50 0.46 -9.44
N LEU A 65 9.11 1.65 -9.36
CA LEU A 65 10.33 1.84 -8.57
C LEU A 65 10.06 1.60 -7.08
N ALA A 66 8.97 2.15 -6.53
CA ALA A 66 8.56 1.92 -5.14
C ALA A 66 8.31 0.42 -4.87
N ALA A 67 7.65 -0.29 -5.80
CA ALA A 67 7.49 -1.74 -5.72
C ALA A 67 8.84 -2.47 -5.75
N GLY A 68 9.76 -2.07 -6.64
CA GLY A 68 11.11 -2.64 -6.74
C GLY A 68 11.93 -2.49 -5.47
N ILE A 69 11.81 -1.36 -4.75
CA ILE A 69 12.49 -1.11 -3.46
C ILE A 69 12.06 -2.16 -2.42
N VAL A 70 10.77 -2.41 -2.25
CA VAL A 70 10.29 -3.36 -1.23
C VAL A 70 10.51 -4.81 -1.64
N ILE A 71 10.41 -5.13 -2.94
CA ILE A 71 10.75 -6.46 -3.48
C ILE A 71 12.24 -6.73 -3.27
N GLY A 72 13.10 -5.75 -3.52
CA GLY A 72 14.54 -5.86 -3.25
C GLY A 72 14.89 -6.10 -1.78
N ALA A 73 14.01 -5.69 -0.85
CA ALA A 73 14.12 -6.02 0.56
C ALA A 73 13.54 -7.41 0.91
N GLY A 74 12.98 -8.17 -0.05
CA GLY A 74 12.44 -9.51 0.15
C GLY A 74 10.92 -9.56 0.38
N ILE A 75 10.20 -8.48 0.11
CA ILE A 75 8.73 -8.45 0.21
C ILE A 75 8.12 -8.91 -1.11
N GLY A 76 7.71 -10.17 -1.18
CA GLY A 76 7.12 -10.81 -2.37
C GLY A 76 5.91 -11.69 -2.02
N ILE A 77 5.10 -12.03 -3.03
CA ILE A 77 3.89 -12.85 -2.87
C ILE A 77 4.28 -14.34 -3.01
N ALA A 78 4.75 -14.96 -1.93
CA ALA A 78 5.26 -16.34 -1.92
C ALA A 78 4.20 -17.39 -2.28
N TYR A 79 2.93 -17.14 -2.02
CA TYR A 79 1.81 -18.05 -2.31
C TYR A 79 0.49 -17.30 -2.46
N ILE A 80 -0.44 -17.90 -3.20
CA ILE A 80 -1.83 -17.44 -3.33
C ILE A 80 -2.79 -18.57 -2.95
N THR A 81 -3.99 -18.21 -2.46
CA THR A 81 -5.04 -19.21 -2.24
C THR A 81 -5.48 -19.77 -3.59
N ASN A 82 -5.62 -21.09 -3.70
CA ASN A 82 -6.13 -21.73 -4.92
C ASN A 82 -7.61 -21.35 -5.11
N PRO A 83 -7.97 -20.59 -6.16
CA PRO A 83 -9.37 -20.21 -6.40
C PRO A 83 -10.24 -21.35 -6.93
N PHE A 84 -9.64 -22.45 -7.41
CA PHE A 84 -10.33 -23.58 -8.03
C PHE A 84 -10.33 -24.84 -7.16
N GLY A 85 -9.77 -24.79 -5.92
CA GLY A 85 -9.69 -25.96 -5.07
C GLY A 85 -9.21 -25.65 -3.65
N SER A 86 -9.03 -26.70 -2.85
CA SER A 86 -8.46 -26.57 -1.51
C SER A 86 -6.93 -26.39 -1.57
N GLY A 87 -6.37 -25.50 -0.72
CA GLY A 87 -4.92 -25.35 -0.56
C GLY A 87 -4.38 -24.02 -1.08
N VAL A 88 -3.07 -23.98 -1.29
CA VAL A 88 -2.32 -22.80 -1.75
C VAL A 88 -1.48 -23.14 -2.97
N ILE A 89 -1.33 -22.21 -3.89
CA ILE A 89 -0.42 -22.28 -5.02
C ILE A 89 0.87 -21.56 -4.57
N HIS A 90 1.96 -22.31 -4.49
CA HIS A 90 3.27 -21.76 -4.15
C HIS A 90 3.91 -21.10 -5.37
N LEU A 91 4.39 -19.87 -5.20
CA LEU A 91 5.05 -19.06 -6.23
C LEU A 91 6.56 -18.90 -5.98
N ASN A 92 7.09 -19.66 -5.00
CA ASN A 92 8.49 -19.63 -4.62
C ASN A 92 9.42 -20.38 -5.60
N GLN A 93 8.92 -20.89 -6.70
CA GLN A 93 9.68 -21.51 -7.78
C GLN A 93 9.26 -20.92 -9.14
N PRO A 94 10.20 -20.74 -10.10
CA PRO A 94 11.64 -20.95 -10.00
C PRO A 94 12.37 -19.94 -9.13
N GLN A 95 13.43 -20.37 -8.45
CA GLN A 95 14.27 -19.55 -7.58
C GLN A 95 15.63 -19.31 -8.28
N LEU A 96 16.01 -18.04 -8.41
CA LEU A 96 17.34 -17.64 -8.87
C LEU A 96 18.14 -17.17 -7.65
N SER A 97 19.13 -17.96 -7.25
CA SER A 97 20.06 -17.61 -6.17
C SER A 97 21.28 -16.89 -6.73
N PHE A 98 21.63 -15.77 -6.18
CA PHE A 98 22.85 -15.04 -6.51
C PHE A 98 23.52 -14.48 -5.25
N ASN A 99 24.84 -14.32 -5.31
CA ASN A 99 25.59 -13.69 -4.23
C ASN A 99 25.70 -12.19 -4.50
N PHE A 100 25.17 -11.39 -3.56
CA PHE A 100 25.29 -9.95 -3.60
C PHE A 100 25.92 -9.44 -2.29
N LEU A 101 27.06 -8.76 -2.38
CA LEU A 101 27.81 -8.24 -1.23
C LEU A 101 28.14 -9.30 -0.16
N GLY A 102 28.34 -10.57 -0.56
CA GLY A 102 28.67 -11.65 0.38
C GLY A 102 27.49 -12.34 1.02
N GLU A 103 26.26 -11.89 0.78
CA GLU A 103 25.02 -12.54 1.20
C GLU A 103 24.39 -13.31 0.05
N GLN A 104 23.90 -14.53 0.31
CA GLN A 104 23.08 -15.27 -0.64
C GLN A 104 21.67 -14.65 -0.66
N ARG A 105 21.34 -14.04 -1.78
CA ARG A 105 19.98 -13.54 -2.06
C ARG A 105 19.30 -14.43 -3.07
N SER A 106 18.01 -14.62 -2.90
CA SER A 106 17.19 -15.39 -3.86
C SER A 106 16.06 -14.52 -4.39
N ILE A 107 15.93 -14.48 -5.70
CA ILE A 107 14.78 -13.90 -6.39
C ILE A 107 13.80 -15.04 -6.68
N TRP A 108 12.57 -14.90 -6.23
CA TRP A 108 11.47 -15.81 -6.51
C TRP A 108 10.66 -15.27 -7.69
N LEU A 109 11.04 -15.67 -8.89
CA LEU A 109 10.64 -14.99 -10.12
C LEU A 109 9.13 -14.73 -10.23
N LEU A 110 8.29 -15.73 -9.91
CA LEU A 110 6.84 -15.59 -9.99
C LEU A 110 6.28 -14.74 -8.83
N ALA A 111 6.80 -14.93 -7.61
CA ALA A 111 6.40 -14.19 -6.43
C ALA A 111 6.69 -12.68 -6.57
N ASP A 112 7.89 -12.36 -7.03
CA ASP A 112 8.37 -10.99 -7.19
C ASP A 112 7.69 -10.30 -8.38
N LEU A 113 7.47 -11.02 -9.50
CA LEU A 113 6.72 -10.51 -10.64
C LEU A 113 5.27 -10.18 -10.27
N LEU A 114 4.62 -11.07 -9.51
CA LEU A 114 3.25 -10.83 -9.07
C LEU A 114 3.18 -9.63 -8.10
N ALA A 115 4.14 -9.50 -7.18
CA ALA A 115 4.24 -8.34 -6.30
C ALA A 115 4.49 -7.03 -7.08
N LEU A 116 5.35 -7.10 -8.11
CA LEU A 116 5.67 -5.97 -8.99
C LEU A 116 4.45 -5.47 -9.78
N LEU A 117 3.51 -6.33 -10.10
CA LEU A 117 2.24 -5.95 -10.74
C LEU A 117 1.19 -5.52 -9.70
N TRP A 118 1.11 -6.23 -8.58
CA TRP A 118 0.13 -6.00 -7.52
C TRP A 118 0.27 -4.61 -6.88
N ILE A 119 1.49 -4.22 -6.50
CA ILE A 119 1.71 -2.96 -5.78
C ILE A 119 1.33 -1.74 -6.63
N PRO A 120 1.81 -1.56 -7.88
CA PRO A 120 1.37 -0.45 -8.73
C PRO A 120 -0.12 -0.49 -9.06
N PHE A 121 -0.70 -1.69 -9.23
CA PHE A 121 -2.14 -1.84 -9.43
C PHE A 121 -2.92 -1.27 -8.23
N MET A 122 -2.55 -1.62 -7.00
CA MET A 122 -3.20 -1.14 -5.79
C MET A 122 -3.01 0.37 -5.58
N ILE A 123 -1.82 0.89 -5.87
CA ILE A 123 -1.56 2.34 -5.82
C ILE A 123 -2.56 3.08 -6.73
N ASN A 124 -2.73 2.62 -7.97
CA ASN A 124 -3.64 3.25 -8.92
C ASN A 124 -5.11 3.02 -8.55
N ALA A 125 -5.50 1.82 -8.11
CA ALA A 125 -6.86 1.50 -7.72
C ALA A 125 -7.35 2.39 -6.58
N VAL A 126 -6.54 2.56 -5.52
CA VAL A 126 -6.87 3.45 -4.40
C VAL A 126 -6.89 4.91 -4.84
N ASN A 127 -5.96 5.33 -5.71
CA ASN A 127 -5.95 6.69 -6.23
C ASN A 127 -7.19 7.00 -7.09
N TRP A 128 -7.66 6.03 -7.91
CA TRP A 128 -8.87 6.22 -8.72
C TRP A 128 -10.14 6.29 -7.88
N SER A 129 -10.18 5.63 -6.73
CA SER A 129 -11.31 5.70 -5.80
C SER A 129 -11.34 6.97 -4.93
N SER A 130 -10.51 7.97 -5.22
CA SER A 130 -10.42 9.23 -4.44
C SER A 130 -11.44 10.29 -4.87
N GLY A 131 -12.54 9.91 -5.50
CA GLY A 131 -13.49 10.84 -6.12
C GLY A 131 -14.42 11.58 -5.16
N LEU A 132 -14.59 11.10 -3.93
CA LEU A 132 -15.50 11.67 -2.93
C LEU A 132 -14.75 12.17 -1.70
N ASP A 133 -15.29 13.25 -1.09
CA ASP A 133 -14.79 13.80 0.16
C ASP A 133 -14.78 12.75 1.26
N GLY A 134 -13.63 12.57 1.92
CA GLY A 134 -13.47 11.61 3.01
C GLY A 134 -13.37 10.13 2.60
N GLN A 135 -13.55 9.78 1.33
CA GLN A 135 -13.59 8.38 0.89
C GLN A 135 -12.31 7.62 1.26
N ILE A 136 -11.14 8.12 0.85
CA ILE A 136 -9.86 7.48 1.19
C ILE A 136 -9.64 7.47 2.70
N ALA A 137 -9.86 8.63 3.35
CA ALA A 137 -9.64 8.76 4.79
C ALA A 137 -10.61 7.90 5.63
N GLY A 138 -11.73 7.46 5.07
CA GLY A 138 -12.66 6.51 5.70
C GLY A 138 -12.35 5.05 5.38
N VAL A 139 -12.10 4.71 4.11
CA VAL A 139 -11.90 3.33 3.65
C VAL A 139 -10.56 2.76 4.11
N VAL A 140 -9.48 3.55 4.00
CA VAL A 140 -8.12 3.09 4.34
C VAL A 140 -7.98 2.66 5.80
N PRO A 141 -8.47 3.41 6.81
CA PRO A 141 -8.43 2.96 8.21
C PRO A 141 -9.18 1.64 8.44
N ILE A 142 -10.34 1.47 7.81
CA ILE A 142 -11.14 0.25 7.93
C ILE A 142 -10.36 -0.93 7.35
N ALA A 143 -9.81 -0.77 6.14
CA ALA A 143 -9.02 -1.78 5.48
C ALA A 143 -7.76 -2.15 6.29
N ALA A 144 -6.99 -1.14 6.72
CA ALA A 144 -5.79 -1.33 7.51
C ALA A 144 -6.08 -1.97 8.86
N ALA A 145 -7.10 -1.49 9.59
CA ALA A 145 -7.51 -2.08 10.86
C ALA A 145 -7.96 -3.55 10.70
N THR A 146 -8.68 -3.88 9.62
CA THR A 146 -9.07 -5.26 9.33
C THR A 146 -7.85 -6.16 9.11
N ILE A 147 -6.85 -5.70 8.33
CA ILE A 147 -5.59 -6.43 8.14
C ILE A 147 -4.88 -6.59 9.49
N GLY A 148 -4.81 -5.55 10.31
CA GLY A 148 -4.20 -5.58 11.63
C GLY A 148 -4.86 -6.57 12.59
N ILE A 149 -6.19 -6.56 12.68
CA ILE A 149 -6.97 -7.49 13.51
C ILE A 149 -6.76 -8.95 13.05
N LEU A 150 -6.80 -9.20 11.74
CA LEU A 150 -6.58 -10.52 11.18
C LEU A 150 -5.15 -10.99 11.42
N SER A 151 -4.15 -10.12 11.31
CA SER A 151 -2.76 -10.44 11.63
C SER A 151 -2.58 -10.82 13.10
N PHE A 152 -3.29 -10.17 14.04
CA PHE A 152 -3.31 -10.59 15.44
C PHE A 152 -4.05 -11.91 15.68
N ARG A 153 -5.17 -12.16 15.00
CA ARG A 153 -5.96 -13.38 15.19
C ARG A 153 -5.21 -14.66 14.80
N PHE A 154 -4.36 -14.57 13.81
CA PHE A 154 -3.51 -15.67 13.35
C PHE A 154 -2.12 -15.68 14.02
N SER A 155 -1.95 -14.91 15.09
CA SER A 155 -0.68 -14.64 15.79
C SER A 155 -0.25 -15.72 16.79
N ALA A 156 -0.57 -16.99 16.57
CA ALA A 156 0.29 -18.06 17.10
C ALA A 156 1.75 -17.87 16.61
N ASP A 157 1.93 -17.08 15.56
CA ASP A 157 3.20 -16.68 14.98
C ASP A 157 3.50 -15.21 15.36
N VAL A 158 4.45 -15.01 16.26
CA VAL A 158 4.91 -13.67 16.72
C VAL A 158 5.40 -12.80 15.56
N THR A 159 5.74 -13.38 14.41
CA THR A 159 6.18 -12.66 13.20
C THR A 159 5.10 -11.78 12.59
N GLN A 160 3.82 -11.95 12.96
CA GLN A 160 2.71 -11.13 12.45
C GLN A 160 2.45 -9.84 13.24
N TRP A 161 3.07 -9.67 14.42
CA TRP A 161 2.92 -8.46 15.23
C TRP A 161 3.43 -7.19 14.52
N PRO A 162 4.60 -7.19 13.87
CA PRO A 162 5.05 -6.03 13.10
C PRO A 162 4.06 -5.60 12.03
N VAL A 163 3.44 -6.55 11.34
CA VAL A 163 2.42 -6.27 10.31
C VAL A 163 1.19 -5.60 10.92
N ALA A 164 0.72 -6.11 12.06
CA ALA A 164 -0.42 -5.53 12.77
C ALA A 164 -0.10 -4.11 13.26
N ILE A 165 1.08 -3.88 13.83
CA ILE A 165 1.52 -2.55 14.29
C ILE A 165 1.58 -1.58 13.10
N ALA A 166 2.17 -1.96 11.98
CA ALA A 166 2.24 -1.12 10.78
C ALA A 166 0.83 -0.83 10.23
N ALA A 167 -0.08 -1.81 10.26
CA ALA A 167 -1.46 -1.65 9.83
C ALA A 167 -2.23 -0.65 10.73
N PHE A 168 -2.11 -0.77 12.05
CA PHE A 168 -2.74 0.17 12.97
C PHE A 168 -2.08 1.57 12.94
N SER A 169 -0.78 1.66 12.68
CA SER A 169 -0.10 2.95 12.46
C SER A 169 -0.67 3.68 11.25
N LEU A 170 -0.89 2.97 10.14
CA LEU A 170 -1.55 3.51 8.96
C LEU A 170 -3.01 3.92 9.26
N ALA A 171 -3.77 3.04 9.92
CA ALA A 171 -5.16 3.30 10.29
C ALA A 171 -5.27 4.55 11.16
N GLY A 172 -4.43 4.68 12.20
CA GLY A 172 -4.39 5.84 13.09
C GLY A 172 -4.06 7.14 12.37
N ALA A 173 -3.09 7.12 11.46
CA ALA A 173 -2.72 8.29 10.67
C ALA A 173 -3.88 8.80 9.80
N PHE A 174 -4.59 7.89 9.11
CA PHE A 174 -5.76 8.26 8.31
C PHE A 174 -6.97 8.66 9.15
N LEU A 175 -7.21 8.03 10.31
CA LEU A 175 -8.27 8.46 11.24
C LEU A 175 -8.00 9.87 11.79
N GLY A 176 -6.74 10.19 12.12
CA GLY A 176 -6.35 11.54 12.51
C GLY A 176 -6.52 12.58 11.39
N TYR A 177 -6.38 12.15 10.14
CA TYR A 177 -6.59 12.98 8.96
C TYR A 177 -8.08 13.11 8.55
N LEU A 178 -8.93 12.15 8.90
CA LEU A 178 -10.35 12.07 8.50
C LEU A 178 -11.14 13.37 8.76
N PRO A 179 -11.03 14.07 9.91
CA PRO A 179 -11.76 15.32 10.17
C PRO A 179 -11.44 16.45 9.18
N TYR A 180 -10.28 16.40 8.53
CA TYR A 180 -9.85 17.41 7.53
C TYR A 180 -10.27 17.01 6.12
N SER A 181 -10.44 15.72 5.85
CA SER A 181 -10.83 15.19 4.55
C SER A 181 -12.34 14.96 4.41
N PHE A 182 -13.10 14.94 5.51
CA PHE A 182 -14.55 14.78 5.52
C PHE A 182 -15.26 16.04 5.03
N TYR A 183 -16.49 15.85 4.52
CA TYR A 183 -17.30 16.96 4.00
C TYR A 183 -17.67 17.99 5.09
N PRO A 184 -17.59 19.30 4.85
CA PRO A 184 -16.91 19.93 3.71
C PRO A 184 -15.39 19.82 3.81
N GLN A 185 -14.77 19.30 2.75
CA GLN A 185 -13.35 18.95 2.72
C GLN A 185 -12.46 20.20 2.89
N LYS A 186 -11.58 20.16 3.88
CA LYS A 186 -10.60 21.24 4.17
C LYS A 186 -9.22 20.95 3.57
N SER A 187 -8.90 19.68 3.32
CA SER A 187 -7.65 19.23 2.73
C SER A 187 -7.86 17.93 1.96
N MET A 188 -7.30 17.86 0.76
CA MET A 188 -7.29 16.64 -0.06
C MET A 188 -6.04 15.81 0.22
N PRO A 189 -6.12 14.46 0.25
CA PRO A 189 -4.94 13.62 0.40
C PRO A 189 -3.95 13.81 -0.76
N GLY A 190 -4.42 14.23 -1.92
CA GLY A 190 -3.62 14.37 -3.14
C GLY A 190 -3.15 13.02 -3.69
N TYR A 191 -2.39 13.07 -4.79
CA TYR A 191 -1.79 11.87 -5.37
C TYR A 191 -0.83 11.19 -4.39
N GLY A 192 -0.04 11.98 -3.65
CA GLY A 192 0.89 11.45 -2.65
C GLY A 192 0.21 10.68 -1.54
N GLY A 193 -0.92 11.18 -1.02
CA GLY A 193 -1.67 10.51 0.05
C GLY A 193 -2.41 9.26 -0.42
N ALA A 194 -3.07 9.34 -1.57
CA ALA A 194 -3.76 8.21 -2.17
C ALA A 194 -2.79 7.10 -2.61
N GLY A 195 -1.67 7.48 -3.26
CA GLY A 195 -0.63 6.56 -3.68
C GLY A 195 0.05 5.86 -2.50
N TYR A 196 0.37 6.60 -1.45
CA TYR A 196 0.92 6.03 -0.21
C TYR A 196 -0.05 5.04 0.45
N ALA A 197 -1.34 5.40 0.51
CA ALA A 197 -2.37 4.51 1.04
C ALA A 197 -2.44 3.18 0.28
N GLY A 198 -2.52 3.24 -1.06
CA GLY A 198 -2.54 2.06 -1.92
C GLY A 198 -1.29 1.22 -1.80
N PHE A 199 -0.12 1.85 -1.75
CA PHE A 199 1.16 1.19 -1.51
C PHE A 199 1.18 0.45 -0.17
N MET A 200 0.85 1.13 0.92
CA MET A 200 0.86 0.53 2.27
C MET A 200 -0.13 -0.63 2.37
N LEU A 201 -1.34 -0.48 1.86
CA LEU A 201 -2.34 -1.57 1.86
C LEU A 201 -1.88 -2.77 1.04
N ALA A 202 -1.22 -2.54 -0.11
CA ALA A 202 -0.65 -3.60 -0.93
C ALA A 202 0.46 -4.37 -0.20
N VAL A 203 1.39 -3.65 0.43
CA VAL A 203 2.52 -4.23 1.18
C VAL A 203 2.01 -4.97 2.42
N LEU A 204 1.10 -4.39 3.19
CA LEU A 204 0.50 -5.02 4.36
C LEU A 204 -0.26 -6.30 3.99
N ALA A 205 -0.94 -6.32 2.84
CA ALA A 205 -1.61 -7.51 2.33
C ALA A 205 -0.62 -8.64 1.97
N ILE A 206 0.55 -8.30 1.42
CA ILE A 206 1.62 -9.26 1.12
C ILE A 206 2.22 -9.83 2.41
N LEU A 207 2.53 -8.95 3.37
CA LEU A 207 3.18 -9.33 4.63
C LEU A 207 2.25 -10.08 5.58
N SER A 208 0.94 -9.83 5.49
CA SER A 208 -0.03 -10.47 6.36
C SER A 208 -0.31 -11.91 5.96
N THR A 209 -0.61 -12.77 6.94
CA THR A 209 -1.10 -14.14 6.69
C THR A 209 -2.49 -14.18 6.08
N THR A 210 -3.16 -13.02 5.97
CA THR A 210 -4.54 -12.90 5.48
C THR A 210 -4.70 -13.20 4.00
N LYS A 211 -3.58 -13.39 3.29
CA LYS A 211 -3.51 -13.70 1.86
C LYS A 211 -4.10 -12.57 0.97
N VAL A 212 -3.57 -12.44 -0.22
CA VAL A 212 -4.01 -11.44 -1.22
C VAL A 212 -5.52 -11.50 -1.47
N GLY A 213 -6.14 -12.68 -1.38
CA GLY A 213 -7.59 -12.85 -1.53
C GLY A 213 -8.42 -12.13 -0.45
N THR A 214 -7.99 -12.16 0.82
CA THR A 214 -8.68 -11.41 1.89
C THR A 214 -8.50 -9.90 1.69
N ALA A 215 -7.31 -9.46 1.27
CA ALA A 215 -7.09 -8.07 0.93
C ALA A 215 -7.99 -7.59 -0.21
N MET A 216 -8.22 -8.43 -1.24
CA MET A 216 -9.17 -8.13 -2.32
C MET A 216 -10.60 -7.92 -1.80
N VAL A 217 -11.04 -8.71 -0.82
CA VAL A 217 -12.37 -8.53 -0.21
C VAL A 217 -12.44 -7.25 0.61
N VAL A 218 -11.44 -7.01 1.45
CA VAL A 218 -11.37 -5.81 2.31
C VAL A 218 -11.26 -4.52 1.48
N LEU A 219 -10.58 -4.59 0.35
CA LEU A 219 -10.41 -3.50 -0.60
C LEU A 219 -11.43 -3.55 -1.74
N GLY A 220 -12.52 -4.31 -1.56
CA GLY A 220 -13.54 -4.51 -2.59
C GLY A 220 -14.10 -3.20 -3.14
N VAL A 221 -14.34 -2.20 -2.29
CA VAL A 221 -14.84 -0.89 -2.74
C VAL A 221 -13.85 -0.19 -3.68
N PRO A 222 -12.57 0.05 -3.32
CA PRO A 222 -11.59 0.62 -4.25
C PRO A 222 -11.38 -0.19 -5.52
N LEU A 223 -11.43 -1.53 -5.42
CA LEU A 223 -11.22 -2.41 -6.57
C LEU A 223 -12.39 -2.37 -7.56
N ILE A 224 -13.64 -2.41 -7.05
CA ILE A 224 -14.84 -2.30 -7.88
C ILE A 224 -14.89 -0.93 -8.56
N ASP A 225 -14.57 0.13 -7.81
CA ASP A 225 -14.54 1.49 -8.33
C ASP A 225 -13.46 1.65 -9.43
N ALA A 226 -12.27 1.08 -9.22
CA ALA A 226 -11.21 1.06 -10.22
C ALA A 226 -11.61 0.34 -11.51
N VAL A 227 -12.29 -0.81 -11.39
CA VAL A 227 -12.82 -1.55 -12.56
C VAL A 227 -13.89 -0.73 -13.27
N TYR A 228 -14.83 -0.15 -12.52
CA TYR A 228 -15.88 0.68 -13.09
C TYR A 228 -15.33 1.89 -13.85
N VAL A 229 -14.39 2.63 -13.24
CA VAL A 229 -13.72 3.76 -13.87
C VAL A 229 -12.91 3.33 -15.09
N GLY A 230 -12.23 2.19 -15.04
CA GLY A 230 -11.48 1.64 -16.17
C GLY A 230 -12.38 1.30 -17.35
N VAL A 231 -13.50 0.61 -17.10
CA VAL A 231 -14.45 0.22 -18.13
C VAL A 231 -15.22 1.41 -18.71
N SER A 232 -15.56 2.40 -17.88
CA SER A 232 -16.33 3.59 -18.33
C SER A 232 -15.50 4.58 -19.17
N ARG A 233 -14.18 4.40 -19.25
CA ARG A 233 -13.29 5.26 -20.06
C ARG A 233 -12.87 4.64 -21.40
N ILE A 234 -13.29 3.39 -21.67
CA ILE A 234 -13.17 2.72 -22.96
C ILE A 234 -14.41 2.98 -23.80
#